data_181ea53d3ae5f8f1f36e323a92acbc8d
#
_entry.id   181ea53d3ae5f8f1f36e323a92acbc8d
#
_cell.length_a   1.000
_cell.length_b   1.000
_cell.length_c   1.000
_cell.angle_alpha   90.00
_cell.angle_beta   90.00
_cell.angle_gamma   90.00
#
_symmetry.space_group_name_H-M   'P 1'
#
loop_
_entity.id
_entity.type
_entity.pdbx_description
1 polymer ?
#
loop_
_entity_poly.entity_id
_entity_poly.type
_entity_poly.pdbx_seq_one_letter_code
_entity_poly.pdbx_strand_id
1 'polypeptide(L)'
;MGTREPKAPPPTGPRSGEGATRDEGGSRGAGGERGETLYRLLFRVVLRRLSAETAHRAGFWLIRVLAGAPGAARLLRRLLGPRDPVLRVRALGLEFPGPLGLAAGFDKDARAVTGLAALGFGFVEIGTVTARAQEGNPRPRMFRLPADRALVNRMGFNNEGAAAAAARLRRRGPRDGPIVGVNIGKTRTVPEAGAAADYAASARAVAGVADYVVVNVSSPNTPGLRDLQAVGRLRPVLVAVRSALDASAGERRRVPLLVKIAPDLAGQDVDAVADLAVELGLDGIIATNTTVARDGLASSAAEVAAAGAGGLSGPPLRGSALAVLRRLRERAGDRLVLIAAGGIETPDDAWERLGAGASLVQAYTGFIYGGPLWPRRMHAGLARRARAAGLSSVSLAGADRD
;
A
#
# COMPACT_ATOMS: atom_id res chain seq x y z
N MET A 1 -71.32 -11.11 43.76
CA MET A 1 -70.61 -12.39 43.79
C MET A 1 -69.30 -12.14 43.06
N GLY A 2 -68.23 -11.83 43.79
CA GLY A 2 -66.94 -11.54 43.25
C GLY A 2 -66.01 -12.75 43.33
N THR A 3 -65.44 -13.13 42.25
CA THR A 3 -64.38 -14.14 42.18
C THR A 3 -63.00 -13.46 42.18
N ARG A 4 -62.24 -13.73 43.26
CA ARG A 4 -60.85 -13.29 43.43
C ARG A 4 -59.94 -14.22 42.63
N GLU A 5 -59.08 -13.64 41.76
CA GLU A 5 -57.93 -14.32 41.17
C GLU A 5 -56.80 -14.47 42.19
N PRO A 6 -56.00 -15.55 42.17
CA PRO A 6 -54.86 -15.74 43.06
C PRO A 6 -53.61 -15.06 42.53
N LYS A 7 -52.91 -14.38 43.43
CA LYS A 7 -51.67 -13.66 43.25
C LYS A 7 -50.48 -14.60 43.10
N ALA A 8 -49.68 -14.42 42.04
CA ALA A 8 -48.45 -15.18 41.77
C ALA A 8 -47.32 -14.81 42.75
N PRO A 9 -46.42 -15.74 43.13
CA PRO A 9 -45.29 -15.48 43.99
C PRO A 9 -44.13 -14.76 43.25
N PRO A 10 -43.22 -14.05 43.97
CA PRO A 10 -42.12 -13.31 43.38
C PRO A 10 -40.97 -14.24 42.92
N PRO A 11 -40.17 -13.82 41.90
CA PRO A 11 -39.05 -14.62 41.40
C PRO A 11 -37.87 -14.58 42.37
N THR A 12 -37.30 -15.74 42.63
CA THR A 12 -36.06 -15.94 43.37
C THR A 12 -34.85 -15.58 42.48
N GLY A 13 -34.01 -14.63 42.91
CA GLY A 13 -32.78 -14.25 42.23
C GLY A 13 -31.70 -15.34 42.36
N PRO A 14 -30.79 -15.42 41.37
CA PRO A 14 -29.69 -16.36 41.43
C PRO A 14 -28.55 -15.88 42.34
N ARG A 15 -27.99 -16.81 43.07
CA ARG A 15 -26.84 -16.65 43.98
C ARG A 15 -25.56 -16.34 43.19
N SER A 16 -24.83 -15.37 43.69
CA SER A 16 -23.45 -15.07 43.32
C SER A 16 -22.50 -16.24 43.57
N GLY A 17 -21.89 -16.76 42.48
CA GLY A 17 -20.75 -17.65 42.51
C GLY A 17 -19.53 -16.87 42.00
N GLU A 18 -18.65 -16.43 42.91
CA GLU A 18 -17.34 -15.88 42.57
C GLU A 18 -16.45 -16.98 41.99
N GLY A 19 -16.17 -16.89 40.70
CA GLY A 19 -15.10 -17.62 40.00
C GLY A 19 -14.12 -16.62 39.40
N ALA A 20 -13.09 -16.26 40.16
CA ALA A 20 -12.02 -15.39 39.69
C ALA A 20 -11.19 -16.11 38.62
N THR A 21 -11.46 -15.86 37.34
CA THR A 21 -10.54 -16.17 36.26
C THR A 21 -9.52 -15.04 36.15
N ARG A 22 -8.26 -15.35 36.50
CA ARG A 22 -7.11 -14.45 36.32
C ARG A 22 -6.95 -14.14 34.83
N ASP A 23 -7.13 -12.88 34.50
CA ASP A 23 -6.88 -12.30 33.19
C ASP A 23 -5.36 -12.17 32.96
N GLU A 24 -4.74 -13.13 32.30
CA GLU A 24 -3.32 -13.10 31.92
C GLU A 24 -3.08 -12.36 30.58
N GLY A 25 -4.03 -11.54 30.12
CA GLY A 25 -3.97 -10.80 28.84
C GLY A 25 -3.32 -9.41 28.90
N GLY A 26 -3.03 -8.85 30.08
CA GLY A 26 -2.82 -7.41 30.30
C GLY A 26 -1.47 -6.81 29.88
N SER A 27 -0.39 -7.58 29.65
CA SER A 27 0.95 -6.97 29.50
C SER A 27 1.44 -6.71 28.06
N ARG A 28 0.83 -7.28 27.04
CA ARG A 28 1.26 -7.11 25.64
C ARG A 28 0.63 -5.90 24.91
N GLY A 29 -0.46 -5.33 25.43
CA GLY A 29 -1.13 -4.15 24.87
C GLY A 29 -0.46 -2.80 25.20
N ALA A 30 0.01 -2.65 26.42
CA ALA A 30 0.51 -1.37 26.97
C ALA A 30 1.77 -0.82 26.26
N GLY A 31 2.63 -1.68 25.71
CA GLY A 31 3.83 -1.25 24.98
C GLY A 31 3.52 -0.62 23.61
N GLY A 32 2.46 -1.07 22.94
CA GLY A 32 2.03 -0.55 21.63
C GLY A 32 1.42 0.85 21.74
N GLU A 33 0.58 1.08 22.74
CA GLU A 33 -0.07 2.38 22.99
C GLU A 33 0.92 3.45 23.42
N ARG A 34 1.88 3.10 24.29
CA ARG A 34 2.96 4.04 24.70
C ARG A 34 3.82 4.45 23.52
N GLY A 35 4.21 3.55 22.64
CA GLY A 35 5.01 3.84 21.46
C GLY A 35 4.26 4.74 20.45
N GLU A 36 2.96 4.57 20.32
CA GLU A 36 2.12 5.44 19.48
C GLU A 36 2.03 6.85 20.06
N THR A 37 1.80 6.98 21.36
CA THR A 37 1.71 8.26 22.05
C THR A 37 3.03 9.03 21.92
N LEU A 38 4.17 8.35 22.13
CA LEU A 38 5.49 8.94 21.96
C LEU A 38 5.74 9.42 20.53
N TYR A 39 5.39 8.62 19.52
CA TYR A 39 5.54 9.02 18.13
C TYR A 39 4.63 10.20 17.77
N ARG A 40 3.39 10.21 18.25
CA ARG A 40 2.46 11.35 18.05
C ARG A 40 3.00 12.64 18.66
N LEU A 41 3.62 12.56 19.84
CA LEU A 41 4.28 13.71 20.47
C LEU A 41 5.47 14.17 19.63
N LEU A 42 6.37 13.25 19.23
CA LEU A 42 7.50 13.54 18.34
C LEU A 42 7.03 14.18 17.04
N PHE A 43 5.96 13.67 16.45
CA PHE A 43 5.39 14.20 15.21
C PHE A 43 4.89 15.65 15.41
N ARG A 44 4.17 15.93 16.52
CA ARG A 44 3.63 17.26 16.80
C ARG A 44 4.73 18.28 17.11
N VAL A 45 5.73 17.89 17.90
CA VAL A 45 6.73 18.83 18.45
C VAL A 45 7.90 19.03 17.46
N VAL A 46 8.35 17.98 16.79
CA VAL A 46 9.56 18.01 15.94
C VAL A 46 9.22 17.88 14.47
N LEU A 47 8.61 16.76 14.05
CA LEU A 47 8.48 16.45 12.64
C LEU A 47 7.57 17.44 11.89
N ARG A 48 6.55 17.99 12.57
CA ARG A 48 5.67 19.00 11.98
C ARG A 48 6.38 20.32 11.66
N ARG A 49 7.45 20.65 12.37
CA ARG A 49 8.25 21.89 12.15
C ARG A 49 9.23 21.74 10.98
N LEU A 50 9.60 20.52 10.61
CA LEU A 50 10.46 20.25 9.47
C LEU A 50 9.62 20.19 8.19
N SER A 51 10.23 20.52 7.03
CA SER A 51 9.57 20.25 5.75
C SER A 51 9.26 18.76 5.61
N ALA A 52 8.18 18.41 4.90
CA ALA A 52 7.75 17.01 4.76
C ALA A 52 8.86 16.16 4.10
N GLU A 53 9.56 16.71 3.11
CA GLU A 53 10.65 16.00 2.43
C GLU A 53 11.89 15.86 3.32
N THR A 54 12.23 16.86 4.16
CA THR A 54 13.34 16.76 5.13
C THR A 54 13.06 15.71 6.18
N ALA A 55 11.86 15.69 6.77
CA ALA A 55 11.47 14.68 7.75
C ALA A 55 11.48 13.27 7.14
N HIS A 56 11.01 13.12 5.89
CA HIS A 56 11.11 11.84 5.17
C HIS A 56 12.56 11.40 5.01
N ARG A 57 13.45 12.28 4.55
CA ARG A 57 14.87 11.95 4.37
C ARG A 57 15.55 11.55 5.67
N ALA A 58 15.28 12.24 6.77
CA ALA A 58 15.81 11.90 8.08
C ALA A 58 15.31 10.53 8.57
N GLY A 59 14.01 10.28 8.52
CA GLY A 59 13.43 8.99 8.88
C GLY A 59 13.94 7.85 8.00
N PHE A 60 14.04 8.09 6.71
CA PHE A 60 14.58 7.12 5.74
C PHE A 60 16.06 6.79 6.02
N TRP A 61 16.88 7.80 6.32
CA TRP A 61 18.26 7.60 6.73
C TRP A 61 18.36 6.76 8.00
N LEU A 62 17.56 7.07 9.03
CA LEU A 62 17.53 6.31 10.27
C LEU A 62 17.16 4.84 10.04
N ILE A 63 16.15 4.55 9.21
CA ILE A 63 15.76 3.19 8.83
C ILE A 63 16.93 2.44 8.20
N ARG A 64 17.68 3.10 7.31
CA ARG A 64 18.84 2.52 6.65
C ARG A 64 19.97 2.20 7.62
N VAL A 65 20.28 3.14 8.52
CA VAL A 65 21.36 2.96 9.51
C VAL A 65 21.02 1.82 10.47
N LEU A 66 19.81 1.84 11.02
CA LEU A 66 19.39 0.78 11.96
C LEU A 66 19.35 -0.61 11.31
N ALA A 67 18.91 -0.70 10.07
CA ALA A 67 18.88 -1.98 9.35
C ALA A 67 20.25 -2.41 8.80
N GLY A 68 21.20 -1.48 8.70
CA GLY A 68 22.57 -1.74 8.23
C GLY A 68 23.45 -2.45 9.26
N ALA A 69 23.10 -2.41 10.54
CA ALA A 69 23.85 -3.13 11.58
C ALA A 69 23.68 -4.65 11.41
N PRO A 70 24.77 -5.44 11.56
CA PRO A 70 24.72 -6.90 11.41
C PRO A 70 23.64 -7.53 12.30
N GLY A 71 22.74 -8.31 11.69
CA GLY A 71 21.65 -8.99 12.40
C GLY A 71 20.46 -8.12 12.85
N ALA A 72 20.59 -6.79 12.88
CA ALA A 72 19.53 -5.89 13.36
C ALA A 72 18.25 -6.01 12.55
N ALA A 73 18.34 -6.01 11.22
CA ALA A 73 17.17 -6.18 10.35
C ALA A 73 16.46 -7.53 10.58
N ARG A 74 17.23 -8.61 10.80
CA ARG A 74 16.67 -9.94 11.12
C ARG A 74 15.96 -9.94 12.47
N LEU A 75 16.57 -9.33 13.48
CA LEU A 75 15.97 -9.19 14.82
C LEU A 75 14.69 -8.35 14.77
N LEU A 76 14.73 -7.17 14.13
CA LEU A 76 13.55 -6.31 13.97
C LEU A 76 12.43 -7.04 13.22
N ARG A 77 12.74 -7.73 12.12
CA ARG A 77 11.76 -8.53 11.38
C ARG A 77 11.15 -9.64 12.24
N ARG A 78 11.95 -10.26 13.11
CA ARG A 78 11.44 -11.24 14.09
C ARG A 78 10.53 -10.60 15.14
N LEU A 79 10.75 -9.35 15.53
CA LEU A 79 9.95 -8.66 16.55
C LEU A 79 8.71 -7.97 16.00
N LEU A 80 8.80 -7.40 14.80
CA LEU A 80 7.78 -6.52 14.22
C LEU A 80 7.04 -7.11 13.03
N GLY A 81 7.61 -8.12 12.35
CA GLY A 81 7.02 -8.74 11.16
C GLY A 81 5.74 -9.53 11.45
N PRO A 82 4.88 -9.71 10.45
CA PRO A 82 3.69 -10.57 10.56
C PRO A 82 4.11 -12.02 10.77
N ARG A 83 3.61 -12.66 11.82
CA ARG A 83 3.94 -14.05 12.18
C ARG A 83 2.74 -14.95 12.24
N ASP A 84 1.57 -14.35 12.40
CA ASP A 84 0.33 -15.08 12.52
C ASP A 84 0.00 -15.78 11.20
N PRO A 85 -0.16 -17.11 11.17
CA PRO A 85 -0.48 -17.84 9.96
C PRO A 85 -1.75 -17.33 9.26
N VAL A 86 -2.72 -16.81 10.03
CA VAL A 86 -3.97 -16.24 9.49
C VAL A 86 -3.73 -15.06 8.55
N LEU A 87 -2.57 -14.38 8.67
CA LEU A 87 -2.19 -13.24 7.83
C LEU A 87 -1.57 -13.63 6.49
N ARG A 88 -1.19 -14.89 6.30
CA ARG A 88 -0.54 -15.31 5.05
C ARG A 88 -1.51 -15.21 3.88
N VAL A 89 -1.00 -14.69 2.78
CA VAL A 89 -1.78 -14.54 1.55
C VAL A 89 -1.00 -15.12 0.38
N ARG A 90 -1.66 -15.97 -0.42
CA ARG A 90 -1.13 -16.44 -1.70
C ARG A 90 -1.71 -15.59 -2.82
N ALA A 91 -0.86 -14.85 -3.51
CA ALA A 91 -1.24 -14.00 -4.64
C ALA A 91 -0.06 -13.87 -5.61
N LEU A 92 -0.30 -13.61 -6.89
CA LEU A 92 0.74 -13.43 -7.91
C LEU A 92 1.73 -14.62 -8.00
N GLY A 93 1.31 -15.82 -7.60
CA GLY A 93 2.19 -16.98 -7.49
C GLY A 93 3.27 -16.86 -6.39
N LEU A 94 3.06 -15.97 -5.41
CA LEU A 94 3.92 -15.71 -4.26
C LEU A 94 3.18 -15.98 -2.94
N GLU A 95 3.94 -16.26 -1.88
CA GLU A 95 3.41 -16.34 -0.52
C GLU A 95 3.83 -15.11 0.29
N PHE A 96 2.88 -14.23 0.55
CA PHE A 96 3.08 -13.03 1.35
C PHE A 96 2.92 -13.36 2.83
N PRO A 97 3.85 -12.95 3.71
CA PRO A 97 3.74 -13.21 5.16
C PRO A 97 2.63 -12.40 5.83
N GLY A 98 2.11 -11.39 5.15
CA GLY A 98 0.98 -10.56 5.57
C GLY A 98 0.47 -9.70 4.43
N PRO A 99 -0.81 -9.28 4.48
CA PRO A 99 -1.48 -8.59 3.37
C PRO A 99 -1.04 -7.13 3.19
N LEU A 100 -0.40 -6.50 4.20
CA LEU A 100 -0.04 -5.09 4.18
C LEU A 100 1.37 -4.88 3.60
N GLY A 101 1.46 -4.11 2.52
CA GLY A 101 2.69 -3.65 1.90
C GLY A 101 2.91 -2.15 2.01
N LEU A 102 4.16 -1.73 1.78
CA LEU A 102 4.51 -0.33 1.60
C LEU A 102 4.35 0.04 0.12
N ALA A 103 3.55 1.08 -0.15
CA ALA A 103 3.33 1.57 -1.51
C ALA A 103 4.57 2.25 -2.11
N ALA A 104 4.69 2.23 -3.44
CA ALA A 104 5.72 2.96 -4.18
C ALA A 104 5.75 4.45 -3.81
N GLY A 105 6.94 5.04 -3.94
CA GLY A 105 7.20 6.45 -3.63
C GLY A 105 7.99 6.67 -2.35
N PHE A 106 8.00 5.73 -1.42
CA PHE A 106 8.75 5.85 -0.16
C PHE A 106 10.23 5.52 -0.35
N ASP A 107 10.55 4.38 -0.92
CA ASP A 107 11.89 3.98 -1.35
C ASP A 107 11.96 3.93 -2.89
N LYS A 108 12.33 5.05 -3.51
CA LYS A 108 12.31 5.13 -4.96
C LYS A 108 13.45 4.34 -5.62
N ASP A 109 14.57 4.18 -4.92
CA ASP A 109 15.82 3.69 -5.49
C ASP A 109 16.30 2.38 -4.87
N ALA A 110 15.42 1.65 -4.18
CA ALA A 110 15.74 0.38 -3.50
C ALA A 110 16.87 0.51 -2.46
N ARG A 111 16.90 1.60 -1.69
CA ARG A 111 17.97 1.90 -0.72
C ARG A 111 17.69 1.39 0.69
N ALA A 112 16.42 1.10 1.03
CA ALA A 112 16.00 0.76 2.40
C ALA A 112 15.07 -0.47 2.48
N VAL A 113 14.97 -1.26 1.43
CA VAL A 113 14.03 -2.40 1.31
C VAL A 113 14.06 -3.31 2.54
N THR A 114 15.28 -3.74 2.96
CA THR A 114 15.45 -4.64 4.11
C THR A 114 14.99 -3.97 5.40
N GLY A 115 15.29 -2.69 5.60
CA GLY A 115 14.88 -1.94 6.79
C GLY A 115 13.38 -1.71 6.85
N LEU A 116 12.76 -1.38 5.73
CA LEU A 116 11.32 -1.17 5.63
C LEU A 116 10.55 -2.47 5.92
N ALA A 117 10.99 -3.59 5.33
CA ALA A 117 10.41 -4.88 5.64
C ALA A 117 10.61 -5.28 7.12
N ALA A 118 11.75 -4.90 7.73
CA ALA A 118 12.02 -5.16 9.13
C ALA A 118 11.08 -4.39 10.08
N LEU A 119 10.49 -3.27 9.64
CA LEU A 119 9.46 -2.55 10.38
C LEU A 119 8.09 -3.25 10.39
N GLY A 120 7.96 -4.38 9.69
CA GLY A 120 6.76 -5.21 9.75
C GLY A 120 5.87 -5.16 8.52
N PHE A 121 6.29 -4.57 7.41
CA PHE A 121 5.59 -4.72 6.14
C PHE A 121 5.73 -6.14 5.60
N GLY A 122 4.66 -6.69 5.06
CA GLY A 122 4.64 -8.01 4.41
C GLY A 122 5.40 -8.01 3.08
N PHE A 123 5.40 -6.87 2.39
CA PHE A 123 6.11 -6.62 1.14
C PHE A 123 6.40 -5.14 0.95
N VAL A 124 7.31 -4.81 0.03
CA VAL A 124 7.72 -3.42 -0.26
C VAL A 124 7.66 -3.19 -1.76
N GLU A 125 6.98 -2.14 -2.19
CA GLU A 125 7.02 -1.67 -3.57
C GLU A 125 7.99 -0.50 -3.68
N ILE A 126 9.08 -0.68 -4.43
CA ILE A 126 10.06 0.37 -4.72
C ILE A 126 9.67 1.16 -5.97
N GLY A 127 10.26 2.30 -6.15
CA GLY A 127 10.00 3.16 -7.31
C GLY A 127 9.05 4.32 -6.93
N THR A 128 8.48 5.01 -7.89
CA THR A 128 8.53 4.73 -9.32
C THR A 128 9.93 5.02 -9.85
N VAL A 129 10.51 4.08 -10.57
CA VAL A 129 11.74 4.26 -11.33
C VAL A 129 11.43 4.46 -12.81
N THR A 130 12.32 5.16 -13.52
CA THR A 130 12.24 5.40 -14.96
C THR A 130 13.45 4.79 -15.68
N ALA A 131 13.40 4.63 -16.99
CA ALA A 131 14.50 4.03 -17.74
C ALA A 131 15.80 4.82 -17.53
N ARG A 132 15.70 6.15 -17.48
CA ARG A 132 16.82 7.07 -17.19
C ARG A 132 16.58 7.77 -15.85
N ALA A 133 17.67 8.12 -15.16
CA ALA A 133 17.64 8.95 -13.95
C ALA A 133 17.00 10.31 -14.23
N GLN A 134 16.27 10.85 -13.24
CA GLN A 134 15.72 12.20 -13.31
C GLN A 134 15.52 12.81 -11.93
N GLU A 135 15.66 14.13 -11.82
CA GLU A 135 15.57 14.85 -10.54
C GLU A 135 14.13 15.03 -10.02
N GLY A 136 13.15 14.91 -10.92
CA GLY A 136 11.74 15.19 -10.64
C GLY A 136 11.44 16.70 -10.71
N ASN A 137 10.37 17.10 -10.01
CA ASN A 137 9.92 18.49 -10.00
C ASN A 137 10.71 19.34 -9.00
N PRO A 138 10.77 20.68 -9.18
CA PRO A 138 11.39 21.60 -8.22
C PRO A 138 10.82 21.47 -6.80
N ARG A 139 11.64 21.78 -5.81
CA ARG A 139 11.22 21.85 -4.39
C ARG A 139 10.68 23.26 -4.06
N PRO A 140 9.75 23.36 -3.08
CA PRO A 140 9.12 22.31 -2.27
C PRO A 140 8.07 21.53 -3.08
N ARG A 141 8.00 20.20 -2.86
CA ARG A 141 7.18 19.29 -3.64
C ARG A 141 6.44 18.21 -2.82
N MET A 142 6.43 18.39 -1.50
CA MET A 142 5.67 17.58 -0.56
C MET A 142 5.16 18.43 0.59
N PHE A 143 3.85 18.37 0.84
CA PHE A 143 3.13 19.18 1.82
C PHE A 143 2.26 18.28 2.68
N ARG A 144 2.09 18.67 3.94
CA ARG A 144 1.16 18.00 4.88
C ARG A 144 -0.08 18.84 5.04
N LEU A 145 -1.21 18.16 5.09
CA LEU A 145 -2.50 18.70 5.55
C LEU A 145 -2.86 17.98 6.85
N PRO A 146 -2.40 18.48 8.01
CA PRO A 146 -2.51 17.76 9.26
C PRO A 146 -3.94 17.55 9.75
N ALA A 147 -4.85 18.49 9.47
CA ALA A 147 -6.26 18.37 9.84
C ALA A 147 -6.90 17.15 9.16
N ASP A 148 -6.51 16.87 7.91
CA ASP A 148 -6.99 15.74 7.11
C ASP A 148 -6.11 14.49 7.27
N ARG A 149 -5.02 14.56 8.03
CA ARG A 149 -3.98 13.52 8.08
C ARG A 149 -3.49 13.11 6.68
N ALA A 150 -3.43 14.09 5.78
CA ALA A 150 -3.19 13.92 4.36
C ALA A 150 -1.83 14.49 3.93
N LEU A 151 -1.40 14.08 2.72
CA LEU A 151 -0.21 14.61 2.06
C LEU A 151 -0.59 15.06 0.65
N VAL A 152 -0.07 16.20 0.23
CA VAL A 152 -0.05 16.62 -1.18
C VAL A 152 1.38 16.50 -1.68
N ASN A 153 1.59 15.81 -2.82
CA ASN A 153 2.90 15.69 -3.43
C ASN A 153 2.88 15.98 -4.91
N ARG A 154 3.99 16.55 -5.38
CA ARG A 154 4.30 16.76 -6.81
C ARG A 154 5.73 16.34 -7.12
N MET A 155 6.09 15.11 -6.74
CA MET A 155 7.49 14.62 -6.79
C MET A 155 8.04 14.52 -8.21
N GLY A 156 7.26 14.10 -9.21
CA GLY A 156 7.69 14.01 -10.62
C GLY A 156 8.67 12.88 -10.89
N PHE A 157 8.53 11.75 -10.20
CA PHE A 157 9.37 10.55 -10.38
C PHE A 157 10.88 10.79 -10.25
N ASN A 158 11.30 11.55 -9.21
CA ASN A 158 12.73 11.67 -8.91
C ASN A 158 13.31 10.29 -8.54
N ASN A 159 14.29 9.83 -9.33
CA ASN A 159 14.93 8.53 -9.17
C ASN A 159 16.27 8.45 -9.93
N GLU A 160 17.08 7.45 -9.60
CA GLU A 160 18.41 7.23 -10.19
C GLU A 160 18.40 6.26 -11.39
N GLY A 161 17.22 5.92 -11.90
CA GLY A 161 17.03 5.02 -13.03
C GLY A 161 16.84 3.56 -12.61
N ALA A 162 16.12 2.81 -13.45
CA ALA A 162 15.80 1.41 -13.22
C ALA A 162 17.03 0.51 -13.07
N ALA A 163 18.08 0.78 -13.85
CA ALA A 163 19.34 0.03 -13.77
C ALA A 163 20.05 0.19 -12.42
N ALA A 164 20.05 1.40 -11.84
CA ALA A 164 20.66 1.66 -10.53
C ALA A 164 19.87 0.96 -9.41
N ALA A 165 18.53 1.01 -9.44
CA ALA A 165 17.67 0.29 -8.51
C ALA A 165 17.89 -1.24 -8.61
N ALA A 166 17.93 -1.78 -9.83
CA ALA A 166 18.19 -3.20 -10.09
C ALA A 166 19.57 -3.65 -9.55
N ALA A 167 20.61 -2.82 -9.72
CA ALA A 167 21.94 -3.12 -9.18
C ALA A 167 21.92 -3.23 -7.65
N ARG A 168 21.13 -2.39 -6.95
CA ARG A 168 20.97 -2.46 -5.49
C ARG A 168 20.19 -3.69 -5.06
N LEU A 169 19.13 -4.02 -5.79
CA LEU A 169 18.35 -5.23 -5.51
C LEU A 169 19.19 -6.51 -5.69
N ARG A 170 20.06 -6.58 -6.71
CA ARG A 170 21.00 -7.71 -6.89
C ARG A 170 21.95 -7.90 -5.72
N ARG A 171 22.47 -6.80 -5.14
CA ARG A 171 23.37 -6.83 -3.98
C ARG A 171 22.72 -7.32 -2.68
N ARG A 172 21.39 -7.36 -2.62
CA ARG A 172 20.66 -7.78 -1.43
C ARG A 172 20.84 -9.26 -1.07
N GLY A 173 21.41 -10.06 -1.96
CA GLY A 173 21.60 -11.50 -1.76
C GLY A 173 20.38 -12.33 -2.16
N PRO A 174 20.42 -13.66 -1.86
CA PRO A 174 19.40 -14.59 -2.33
C PRO A 174 18.00 -14.29 -1.77
N ARG A 175 16.99 -14.90 -2.40
CA ARG A 175 15.55 -14.64 -2.32
C ARG A 175 14.87 -14.84 -0.94
N ASP A 176 15.60 -15.11 0.13
CA ASP A 176 15.05 -15.18 1.50
C ASP A 176 14.71 -13.80 2.11
N GLY A 177 14.84 -12.75 1.31
CA GLY A 177 14.46 -11.38 1.64
C GLY A 177 12.95 -11.12 1.57
N PRO A 178 12.54 -9.88 1.83
CA PRO A 178 11.15 -9.47 1.64
C PRO A 178 10.77 -9.50 0.15
N ILE A 179 9.50 -9.76 -0.13
CA ILE A 179 8.92 -9.63 -1.48
C ILE A 179 9.02 -8.17 -1.92
N VAL A 180 9.50 -7.95 -3.14
CA VAL A 180 9.73 -6.62 -3.70
C VAL A 180 9.02 -6.47 -5.03
N GLY A 181 8.04 -5.57 -5.04
CA GLY A 181 7.50 -5.01 -6.28
C GLY A 181 8.36 -3.89 -6.82
N VAL A 182 8.46 -3.78 -8.12
CA VAL A 182 9.12 -2.66 -8.78
C VAL A 182 8.11 -1.89 -9.63
N ASN A 183 7.87 -0.65 -9.22
CA ASN A 183 6.98 0.28 -9.89
C ASN A 183 7.78 1.06 -10.95
N ILE A 184 7.38 0.99 -12.21
CA ILE A 184 8.05 1.64 -13.35
C ILE A 184 7.16 2.71 -13.96
N GLY A 185 7.76 3.82 -14.40
CA GLY A 185 7.06 4.94 -15.00
C GLY A 185 7.81 5.50 -16.21
N LYS A 186 7.13 6.35 -16.99
CA LYS A 186 7.71 7.02 -18.15
C LYS A 186 8.75 8.08 -17.75
N THR A 187 9.90 8.04 -18.38
CA THR A 187 10.90 9.12 -18.27
C THR A 187 10.29 10.44 -18.78
N ARG A 188 10.44 11.52 -18.02
CA ARG A 188 9.78 12.81 -18.28
C ARG A 188 10.08 13.36 -19.67
N THR A 189 11.33 13.25 -20.11
CA THR A 189 11.80 13.78 -21.41
C THR A 189 11.42 12.93 -22.61
N VAL A 190 10.86 11.72 -22.39
CA VAL A 190 10.43 10.85 -23.48
C VAL A 190 9.04 11.29 -23.93
N PRO A 191 8.82 11.57 -25.23
CA PRO A 191 7.51 11.88 -25.78
C PRO A 191 6.58 10.66 -25.69
N GLU A 192 5.28 10.86 -25.88
CA GLU A 192 4.29 9.79 -25.77
C GLU A 192 4.56 8.63 -26.74
N ALA A 193 4.94 8.95 -27.98
CA ALA A 193 5.28 7.94 -28.99
C ALA A 193 6.42 7.00 -28.57
N GLY A 194 7.32 7.46 -27.69
CA GLY A 194 8.42 6.67 -27.12
C GLY A 194 8.07 5.93 -25.83
N ALA A 195 6.85 6.10 -25.29
CA ALA A 195 6.49 5.58 -23.97
C ALA A 195 6.64 4.06 -23.88
N ALA A 196 6.14 3.30 -24.82
CA ALA A 196 6.22 1.83 -24.83
C ALA A 196 7.67 1.34 -24.73
N ALA A 197 8.57 1.91 -25.51
CA ALA A 197 9.99 1.56 -25.51
C ALA A 197 10.69 1.92 -24.19
N ASP A 198 10.34 3.06 -23.60
CA ASP A 198 10.90 3.54 -22.33
C ASP A 198 10.46 2.67 -21.15
N TYR A 199 9.17 2.29 -21.07
CA TYR A 199 8.68 1.32 -20.08
C TYR A 199 9.33 -0.06 -20.27
N ALA A 200 9.45 -0.54 -21.49
CA ALA A 200 10.11 -1.82 -21.79
C ALA A 200 11.58 -1.83 -21.38
N ALA A 201 12.29 -0.70 -21.55
CA ALA A 201 13.68 -0.57 -21.09
C ALA A 201 13.78 -0.67 -19.55
N SER A 202 12.86 -0.02 -18.82
CA SER A 202 12.76 -0.17 -17.37
C SER A 202 12.45 -1.61 -16.96
N ALA A 203 11.51 -2.26 -17.64
CA ALA A 203 11.12 -3.64 -17.38
C ALA A 203 12.29 -4.62 -17.56
N ARG A 204 13.03 -4.52 -18.65
CA ARG A 204 14.25 -5.34 -18.89
C ARG A 204 15.27 -5.18 -17.77
N ALA A 205 15.49 -3.95 -17.31
CA ALA A 205 16.47 -3.69 -16.25
C ALA A 205 16.12 -4.38 -14.92
N VAL A 206 14.82 -4.50 -14.60
CA VAL A 206 14.36 -5.01 -13.30
C VAL A 206 13.86 -6.45 -13.33
N ALA A 207 13.65 -7.06 -14.49
CA ALA A 207 13.06 -8.41 -14.66
C ALA A 207 13.73 -9.49 -13.81
N GLY A 208 15.07 -9.45 -13.70
CA GLY A 208 15.84 -10.45 -12.93
C GLY A 208 15.85 -10.27 -11.42
N VAL A 209 15.26 -9.18 -10.89
CA VAL A 209 15.34 -8.80 -9.47
C VAL A 209 14.00 -8.45 -8.83
N ALA A 210 12.96 -8.21 -9.63
CA ALA A 210 11.62 -7.92 -9.18
C ALA A 210 10.86 -9.24 -8.89
N ASP A 211 10.09 -9.26 -7.81
CA ASP A 211 9.12 -10.33 -7.55
C ASP A 211 7.82 -10.10 -8.33
N TYR A 212 7.47 -8.84 -8.60
CA TYR A 212 6.43 -8.40 -9.53
C TYR A 212 6.76 -6.98 -10.06
N VAL A 213 6.20 -6.62 -11.21
CA VAL A 213 6.39 -5.31 -11.83
C VAL A 213 5.05 -4.59 -11.96
N VAL A 214 5.06 -3.27 -11.72
CA VAL A 214 3.87 -2.42 -11.81
C VAL A 214 4.11 -1.31 -12.83
N VAL A 215 3.26 -1.24 -13.85
CA VAL A 215 3.21 -0.12 -14.80
C VAL A 215 2.41 1.02 -14.18
N ASN A 216 3.07 2.15 -13.91
CA ASN A 216 2.46 3.33 -13.31
C ASN A 216 2.15 4.37 -14.39
N VAL A 217 0.88 4.44 -14.76
CA VAL A 217 0.34 5.44 -15.72
C VAL A 217 -0.56 6.48 -15.03
N SER A 218 -0.55 6.52 -13.70
CA SER A 218 -1.58 7.22 -12.92
C SER A 218 -1.07 8.44 -12.13
N SER A 219 0.22 8.79 -12.20
CA SER A 219 0.74 9.94 -11.48
C SER A 219 0.24 11.26 -12.08
N PRO A 220 -0.34 12.17 -11.27
CA PRO A 220 -0.75 13.49 -11.74
C PRO A 220 0.44 14.46 -11.93
N ASN A 221 1.65 14.05 -11.57
CA ASN A 221 2.81 14.92 -11.42
C ASN A 221 3.77 14.88 -12.63
N THR A 222 3.41 14.14 -13.67
CA THR A 222 4.12 14.07 -14.94
C THR A 222 3.13 14.41 -16.05
N PRO A 223 3.40 15.49 -16.83
CA PRO A 223 2.49 15.92 -17.90
C PRO A 223 2.14 14.80 -18.87
N GLY A 224 0.87 14.68 -19.25
CA GLY A 224 0.37 13.69 -20.20
C GLY A 224 0.42 12.23 -19.72
N LEU A 225 0.93 11.94 -18.53
CA LEU A 225 1.06 10.55 -18.08
C LEU A 225 -0.31 9.87 -17.87
N ARG A 226 -1.28 10.59 -17.32
CA ARG A 226 -2.62 10.06 -17.09
C ARG A 226 -3.37 9.76 -18.36
N ASP A 227 -3.04 10.44 -19.46
CA ASP A 227 -3.64 10.18 -20.77
C ASP A 227 -3.29 8.77 -21.28
N LEU A 228 -2.17 8.19 -20.78
CA LEU A 228 -1.79 6.81 -21.07
C LEU A 228 -2.75 5.77 -20.43
N GLN A 229 -3.68 6.17 -19.57
CA GLN A 229 -4.69 5.25 -19.02
C GLN A 229 -5.80 4.92 -20.04
N ALA A 230 -5.98 5.75 -21.08
CA ALA A 230 -6.86 5.41 -22.20
C ALA A 230 -6.38 4.11 -22.87
N VAL A 231 -7.29 3.14 -23.06
CA VAL A 231 -6.98 1.78 -23.49
C VAL A 231 -6.11 1.71 -24.75
N GLY A 232 -6.41 2.58 -25.76
CA GLY A 232 -5.62 2.62 -26.99
C GLY A 232 -4.14 3.03 -26.79
N ARG A 233 -3.87 3.84 -25.76
CA ARG A 233 -2.51 4.28 -25.38
C ARG A 233 -1.85 3.33 -24.38
N LEU A 234 -2.66 2.71 -23.51
CA LEU A 234 -2.18 1.79 -22.48
C LEU A 234 -1.74 0.44 -23.07
N ARG A 235 -2.50 -0.09 -24.03
CA ARG A 235 -2.24 -1.38 -24.66
C ARG A 235 -0.81 -1.51 -25.18
N PRO A 236 -0.26 -0.63 -26.04
CA PRO A 236 1.10 -0.77 -26.54
C PRO A 236 2.15 -0.74 -25.42
N VAL A 237 1.93 0.00 -24.34
CA VAL A 237 2.82 0.02 -23.18
C VAL A 237 2.82 -1.32 -22.47
N LEU A 238 1.64 -1.89 -22.16
CA LEU A 238 1.52 -3.16 -21.46
C LEU A 238 2.09 -4.33 -22.28
N VAL A 239 1.81 -4.36 -23.58
CA VAL A 239 2.37 -5.37 -24.51
C VAL A 239 3.90 -5.29 -24.55
N ALA A 240 4.47 -4.10 -24.70
CA ALA A 240 5.92 -3.91 -24.74
C ALA A 240 6.60 -4.32 -23.42
N VAL A 241 5.98 -3.98 -22.28
CA VAL A 241 6.49 -4.39 -20.95
C VAL A 241 6.40 -5.91 -20.78
N ARG A 242 5.26 -6.53 -21.11
CA ARG A 242 5.11 -7.99 -21.03
C ARG A 242 6.16 -8.70 -21.86
N SER A 243 6.32 -8.31 -23.14
CA SER A 243 7.33 -8.89 -24.02
C SER A 243 8.75 -8.72 -23.46
N ALA A 244 9.06 -7.55 -22.88
CA ALA A 244 10.37 -7.30 -22.30
C ALA A 244 10.65 -8.16 -21.05
N LEU A 245 9.64 -8.40 -20.21
CA LEU A 245 9.74 -9.30 -19.05
C LEU A 245 9.90 -10.74 -19.47
N ASP A 246 9.13 -11.21 -20.45
CA ASP A 246 9.18 -12.60 -20.93
C ASP A 246 10.51 -12.92 -21.61
N ALA A 247 11.01 -12.02 -22.47
CA ALA A 247 12.32 -12.16 -23.10
C ALA A 247 13.48 -12.19 -22.08
N SER A 248 13.28 -11.60 -20.89
CA SER A 248 14.29 -11.54 -19.83
C SER A 248 14.16 -12.69 -18.81
N ALA A 249 13.07 -13.47 -18.86
CA ALA A 249 12.79 -14.50 -17.85
C ALA A 249 13.70 -15.73 -17.99
N GLY A 250 14.05 -16.13 -19.22
CA GLY A 250 14.74 -17.41 -19.49
C GLY A 250 13.96 -18.55 -18.85
N GLU A 251 14.65 -19.45 -18.16
CA GLU A 251 14.04 -20.56 -17.39
C GLU A 251 13.45 -20.14 -16.03
N ARG A 252 13.48 -18.85 -15.71
CA ARG A 252 12.95 -18.36 -14.43
C ARG A 252 11.44 -18.26 -14.45
N ARG A 253 10.84 -18.19 -13.24
CA ARG A 253 9.39 -17.94 -13.09
C ARG A 253 8.99 -16.64 -13.84
N ARG A 254 7.88 -16.71 -14.57
CA ARG A 254 7.24 -15.53 -15.18
C ARG A 254 7.04 -14.45 -14.11
N VAL A 255 7.53 -13.25 -14.40
CA VAL A 255 7.37 -12.09 -13.47
C VAL A 255 5.96 -11.54 -13.62
N PRO A 256 5.16 -11.50 -12.53
CA PRO A 256 3.83 -10.92 -12.56
C PRO A 256 3.86 -9.45 -12.97
N LEU A 257 2.89 -9.06 -13.81
CA LEU A 257 2.74 -7.71 -14.34
C LEU A 257 1.40 -7.12 -13.89
N LEU A 258 1.45 -5.96 -13.24
CA LEU A 258 0.29 -5.21 -12.79
C LEU A 258 0.27 -3.82 -13.43
N VAL A 259 -0.90 -3.20 -13.43
CA VAL A 259 -1.05 -1.77 -13.76
C VAL A 259 -1.61 -1.01 -12.55
N LYS A 260 -1.10 0.21 -12.30
CA LYS A 260 -1.61 1.10 -11.22
C LYS A 260 -2.37 2.25 -11.82
N ILE A 261 -3.65 2.39 -11.44
CA ILE A 261 -4.58 3.37 -11.99
C ILE A 261 -4.87 4.52 -11.03
N ALA A 262 -5.40 5.63 -11.56
CA ALA A 262 -5.83 6.80 -10.80
C ALA A 262 -7.24 6.58 -10.21
N PRO A 263 -7.55 7.22 -9.07
CA PRO A 263 -8.91 7.19 -8.51
C PRO A 263 -9.87 8.11 -9.25
N ASP A 264 -9.35 9.00 -10.10
CA ASP A 264 -10.12 10.04 -10.78
C ASP A 264 -10.61 9.60 -12.18
N LEU A 265 -10.47 8.32 -12.53
CA LEU A 265 -11.01 7.75 -13.77
C LEU A 265 -12.55 7.68 -13.72
N ALA A 266 -13.19 7.94 -14.86
CA ALA A 266 -14.60 7.65 -15.01
C ALA A 266 -14.86 6.13 -14.91
N GLY A 267 -16.06 5.74 -14.46
CA GLY A 267 -16.37 4.33 -14.27
C GLY A 267 -16.14 3.47 -15.51
N GLN A 268 -16.58 3.96 -16.69
CA GLN A 268 -16.35 3.28 -17.95
C GLN A 268 -14.87 3.06 -18.29
N ASP A 269 -14.00 4.00 -17.89
CA ASP A 269 -12.56 3.86 -18.14
C ASP A 269 -11.93 2.84 -17.17
N VAL A 270 -12.44 2.74 -15.93
CA VAL A 270 -12.04 1.67 -14.99
C VAL A 270 -12.40 0.31 -15.57
N ASP A 271 -13.61 0.14 -16.10
CA ASP A 271 -14.05 -1.10 -16.75
C ASP A 271 -13.20 -1.44 -17.95
N ALA A 272 -12.93 -0.46 -18.82
CA ALA A 272 -12.10 -0.66 -20.00
C ALA A 272 -10.66 -1.08 -19.67
N VAL A 273 -10.08 -0.53 -18.59
CA VAL A 273 -8.77 -0.97 -18.11
C VAL A 273 -8.83 -2.38 -17.52
N ALA A 274 -9.89 -2.74 -16.80
CA ALA A 274 -10.08 -4.10 -16.30
C ALA A 274 -10.17 -5.12 -17.42
N ASP A 275 -10.98 -4.82 -18.45
CA ASP A 275 -11.12 -5.69 -19.64
C ASP A 275 -9.79 -5.85 -20.38
N LEU A 276 -9.06 -4.75 -20.59
CA LEU A 276 -7.75 -4.79 -21.22
C LEU A 276 -6.75 -5.64 -20.41
N ALA A 277 -6.76 -5.49 -19.08
CA ALA A 277 -5.88 -6.26 -18.21
C ALA A 277 -6.17 -7.76 -18.30
N VAL A 278 -7.44 -8.15 -18.32
CA VAL A 278 -7.85 -9.56 -18.51
C VAL A 278 -7.48 -10.05 -19.90
N GLU A 279 -7.76 -9.30 -20.96
CA GLU A 279 -7.46 -9.64 -22.34
C GLU A 279 -5.95 -9.90 -22.57
N LEU A 280 -5.11 -9.03 -22.00
CA LEU A 280 -3.65 -9.15 -22.10
C LEU A 280 -3.03 -10.16 -21.12
N GLY A 281 -3.83 -10.82 -20.28
CA GLY A 281 -3.35 -11.75 -19.29
C GLY A 281 -2.42 -11.10 -18.25
N LEU A 282 -2.73 -9.87 -17.81
CA LEU A 282 -2.08 -9.26 -16.67
C LEU A 282 -2.41 -10.03 -15.39
N ASP A 283 -1.51 -9.94 -14.43
CA ASP A 283 -1.66 -10.65 -13.16
C ASP A 283 -2.49 -9.85 -12.13
N GLY A 284 -2.66 -8.52 -12.34
CA GLY A 284 -3.48 -7.71 -11.42
C GLY A 284 -3.49 -6.22 -11.69
N ILE A 285 -4.26 -5.50 -10.82
CA ILE A 285 -4.39 -4.05 -10.84
C ILE A 285 -4.19 -3.50 -9.43
N ILE A 286 -3.49 -2.35 -9.31
CA ILE A 286 -3.40 -1.58 -8.07
C ILE A 286 -4.38 -0.41 -8.11
N ALA A 287 -5.34 -0.43 -7.22
CA ALA A 287 -6.37 0.61 -7.04
C ALA A 287 -6.21 1.26 -5.65
N THR A 288 -5.65 2.50 -5.55
CA THR A 288 -5.35 3.47 -6.61
C THR A 288 -4.06 4.25 -6.34
N ASN A 289 -3.70 5.17 -7.24
CA ASN A 289 -2.73 6.23 -6.99
C ASN A 289 -3.41 7.36 -6.18
N THR A 290 -2.79 8.55 -6.14
CA THR A 290 -3.29 9.77 -5.48
C THR A 290 -4.35 10.48 -6.35
N THR A 291 -5.25 11.27 -5.72
CA THR A 291 -6.27 12.08 -6.38
C THR A 291 -5.84 13.52 -6.59
N VAL A 292 -6.43 14.18 -7.59
CA VAL A 292 -6.34 15.65 -7.75
C VAL A 292 -7.50 16.37 -7.09
N ALA A 293 -8.55 15.68 -6.65
CA ALA A 293 -9.68 16.26 -5.94
C ALA A 293 -9.24 16.89 -4.60
N ARG A 294 -9.92 17.97 -4.23
CA ARG A 294 -9.67 18.74 -2.99
C ARG A 294 -10.93 18.95 -2.16
N ASP A 295 -12.04 18.34 -2.56
CA ASP A 295 -13.33 18.53 -1.90
C ASP A 295 -13.37 17.84 -0.54
N GLY A 296 -14.15 18.40 0.38
CA GLY A 296 -14.41 17.81 1.70
C GLY A 296 -13.21 17.80 2.65
N LEU A 297 -12.19 18.64 2.41
CA LEU A 297 -11.03 18.75 3.30
C LEU A 297 -11.37 19.58 4.55
N ALA A 298 -10.86 19.14 5.71
CA ALA A 298 -10.94 19.87 6.96
C ALA A 298 -9.86 20.98 7.09
N SER A 299 -8.78 20.88 6.29
CA SER A 299 -7.77 21.93 6.18
C SER A 299 -8.35 23.20 5.59
N SER A 300 -7.89 24.35 6.05
CA SER A 300 -8.33 25.65 5.55
C SER A 300 -8.03 25.83 4.06
N ALA A 301 -8.83 26.64 3.37
CA ALA A 301 -8.61 26.99 1.97
C ALA A 301 -7.19 27.54 1.72
N ALA A 302 -6.65 28.32 2.68
CA ALA A 302 -5.29 28.86 2.61
C ALA A 302 -4.22 27.77 2.67
N GLU A 303 -4.37 26.75 3.56
CA GLU A 303 -3.43 25.61 3.64
C GLU A 303 -3.48 24.76 2.36
N VAL A 304 -4.69 24.53 1.82
CA VAL A 304 -4.87 23.78 0.57
C VAL A 304 -4.27 24.53 -0.61
N ALA A 305 -4.50 25.85 -0.70
CA ALA A 305 -3.90 26.70 -1.73
C ALA A 305 -2.37 26.75 -1.64
N ALA A 306 -1.81 26.83 -0.42
CA ALA A 306 -0.36 26.81 -0.19
C ALA A 306 0.27 25.47 -0.60
N ALA A 307 -0.43 24.35 -0.41
CA ALA A 307 0.01 23.05 -0.90
C ALA A 307 0.00 22.97 -2.44
N GLY A 308 -0.95 23.65 -3.08
CA GLY A 308 -1.04 23.80 -4.53
C GLY A 308 -1.35 22.51 -5.28
N ALA A 309 -0.99 22.47 -6.57
CA ALA A 309 -1.19 21.31 -7.43
C ALA A 309 -0.37 20.09 -6.96
N GLY A 310 -0.87 18.89 -7.25
CA GLY A 310 -0.23 17.62 -6.92
C GLY A 310 -1.23 16.53 -6.53
N GLY A 311 -0.74 15.35 -6.28
CA GLY A 311 -1.57 14.22 -5.82
C GLY A 311 -1.82 14.27 -4.31
N LEU A 312 -3.09 14.22 -3.90
CA LEU A 312 -3.55 14.11 -2.52
C LEU A 312 -3.65 12.63 -2.12
N SER A 313 -3.13 12.30 -0.94
CA SER A 313 -3.17 10.96 -0.35
C SER A 313 -3.58 11.03 1.12
N GLY A 314 -3.97 9.89 1.68
CA GLY A 314 -4.45 9.78 3.07
C GLY A 314 -5.96 9.58 3.15
N PRO A 315 -6.57 9.78 4.33
CA PRO A 315 -8.00 9.55 4.57
C PRO A 315 -8.97 10.15 3.54
N PRO A 316 -8.73 11.36 2.97
CA PRO A 316 -9.62 11.90 1.95
C PRO A 316 -9.80 11.02 0.71
N LEU A 317 -8.83 10.14 0.42
CA LEU A 317 -8.88 9.21 -0.70
C LEU A 317 -9.71 7.94 -0.42
N ARG A 318 -10.17 7.73 0.82
CA ARG A 318 -10.78 6.47 1.28
C ARG A 318 -11.97 6.05 0.42
N GLY A 319 -12.93 6.94 0.22
CA GLY A 319 -14.17 6.65 -0.50
C GLY A 319 -13.94 6.34 -1.99
N SER A 320 -13.21 7.20 -2.69
CA SER A 320 -12.97 7.05 -4.14
C SER A 320 -12.12 5.81 -4.44
N ALA A 321 -11.08 5.52 -3.64
CA ALA A 321 -10.27 4.31 -3.83
C ALA A 321 -11.07 3.02 -3.57
N LEU A 322 -12.00 3.03 -2.60
CA LEU A 322 -12.88 1.90 -2.35
C LEU A 322 -13.89 1.69 -3.48
N ALA A 323 -14.47 2.76 -4.00
CA ALA A 323 -15.41 2.70 -5.13
C ALA A 323 -14.75 2.08 -6.37
N VAL A 324 -13.52 2.53 -6.70
CA VAL A 324 -12.75 1.94 -7.82
C VAL A 324 -12.45 0.47 -7.57
N LEU A 325 -12.04 0.10 -6.34
CA LEU A 325 -11.75 -1.30 -6.00
C LEU A 325 -12.98 -2.21 -6.19
N ARG A 326 -14.15 -1.80 -5.69
CA ARG A 326 -15.40 -2.56 -5.83
C ARG A 326 -15.78 -2.73 -7.30
N ARG A 327 -15.70 -1.65 -8.09
CA ARG A 327 -15.97 -1.72 -9.53
C ARG A 327 -15.03 -2.67 -10.27
N LEU A 328 -13.73 -2.65 -9.94
CA LEU A 328 -12.77 -3.60 -10.50
C LEU A 328 -13.10 -5.05 -10.13
N ARG A 329 -13.49 -5.32 -8.87
CA ARG A 329 -13.88 -6.66 -8.43
C ARG A 329 -15.14 -7.13 -9.15
N GLU A 330 -16.13 -6.27 -9.27
CA GLU A 330 -17.37 -6.54 -10.01
C GLU A 330 -17.09 -6.87 -11.49
N ARG A 331 -16.19 -6.09 -12.15
CA ARG A 331 -15.86 -6.27 -13.56
C ARG A 331 -14.95 -7.45 -13.83
N ALA A 332 -13.88 -7.61 -13.05
CA ALA A 332 -12.85 -8.62 -13.29
C ALA A 332 -13.10 -9.95 -12.57
N GLY A 333 -13.92 -9.96 -11.50
CA GLY A 333 -14.06 -11.14 -10.64
C GLY A 333 -12.69 -11.57 -10.07
N ASP A 334 -12.44 -12.87 -10.07
CA ASP A 334 -11.19 -13.47 -9.57
C ASP A 334 -10.08 -13.58 -10.63
N ARG A 335 -10.32 -13.09 -11.85
CA ARG A 335 -9.35 -13.16 -12.95
C ARG A 335 -8.12 -12.30 -12.74
N LEU A 336 -8.19 -11.30 -11.85
CA LEU A 336 -7.10 -10.38 -11.54
C LEU A 336 -6.87 -10.31 -10.03
N VAL A 337 -5.61 -10.29 -9.62
CA VAL A 337 -5.23 -9.91 -8.25
C VAL A 337 -5.43 -8.41 -8.07
N LEU A 338 -6.25 -8.01 -7.10
CA LEU A 338 -6.45 -6.61 -6.78
C LEU A 338 -5.62 -6.22 -5.54
N ILE A 339 -4.81 -5.17 -5.68
CA ILE A 339 -4.08 -4.57 -4.58
C ILE A 339 -4.72 -3.21 -4.26
N ALA A 340 -5.31 -3.09 -3.08
CA ALA A 340 -5.93 -1.83 -2.68
C ALA A 340 -4.90 -0.85 -2.14
N ALA A 341 -4.94 0.40 -2.61
CA ALA A 341 -4.10 1.49 -2.12
C ALA A 341 -4.89 2.79 -2.06
N GLY A 342 -4.74 3.55 -0.98
CA GLY A 342 -5.42 4.84 -0.78
C GLY A 342 -6.41 4.82 0.38
N GLY A 343 -6.24 5.79 1.29
CA GLY A 343 -7.12 5.97 2.45
C GLY A 343 -6.98 4.92 3.56
N ILE A 344 -5.99 4.05 3.52
CA ILE A 344 -5.79 2.99 4.51
C ILE A 344 -4.93 3.53 5.66
N GLU A 345 -5.52 3.64 6.83
CA GLU A 345 -4.87 4.15 8.05
C GLU A 345 -5.07 3.22 9.25
N THR A 346 -6.18 2.54 9.35
CA THR A 346 -6.57 1.66 10.45
C THR A 346 -6.71 0.21 9.99
N PRO A 347 -6.67 -0.77 10.91
CA PRO A 347 -7.00 -2.16 10.58
C PRO A 347 -8.39 -2.32 9.97
N ASP A 348 -9.33 -1.44 10.33
CA ASP A 348 -10.69 -1.44 9.80
C ASP A 348 -10.73 -1.04 8.33
N ASP A 349 -9.96 0.00 7.96
CA ASP A 349 -9.82 0.38 6.57
C ASP A 349 -9.25 -0.78 5.73
N ALA A 350 -8.19 -1.44 6.23
CA ALA A 350 -7.58 -2.57 5.54
C ALA A 350 -8.54 -3.77 5.43
N TRP A 351 -9.29 -4.06 6.50
CA TRP A 351 -10.30 -5.11 6.53
C TRP A 351 -11.42 -4.86 5.51
N GLU A 352 -11.92 -3.62 5.45
CA GLU A 352 -12.92 -3.23 4.46
C GLU A 352 -12.42 -3.44 3.02
N ARG A 353 -11.14 -3.16 2.73
CA ARG A 353 -10.55 -3.40 1.41
C ARG A 353 -10.46 -4.89 1.08
N LEU A 354 -10.04 -5.71 2.04
CA LEU A 354 -9.99 -7.17 1.87
C LEU A 354 -11.40 -7.73 1.64
N GLY A 355 -12.38 -7.29 2.43
CA GLY A 355 -13.79 -7.63 2.25
C GLY A 355 -14.41 -7.12 0.94
N ALA A 356 -13.86 -6.07 0.34
CA ALA A 356 -14.26 -5.57 -0.97
C ALA A 356 -13.53 -6.27 -2.14
N GLY A 357 -12.79 -7.34 -1.87
CA GLY A 357 -12.16 -8.20 -2.87
C GLY A 357 -10.70 -7.90 -3.18
N ALA A 358 -10.02 -7.06 -2.38
CA ALA A 358 -8.57 -6.94 -2.50
C ALA A 358 -7.87 -8.19 -1.94
N SER A 359 -6.87 -8.70 -2.65
CA SER A 359 -5.99 -9.76 -2.14
C SER A 359 -4.92 -9.18 -1.20
N LEU A 360 -4.45 -7.98 -1.48
CA LEU A 360 -3.39 -7.28 -0.76
C LEU A 360 -3.77 -5.81 -0.57
N VAL A 361 -3.16 -5.16 0.43
CA VAL A 361 -3.33 -3.73 0.68
C VAL A 361 -1.98 -3.02 0.74
N GLN A 362 -1.92 -1.78 0.27
CA GLN A 362 -0.73 -0.94 0.34
C GLN A 362 -1.04 0.39 1.01
N ALA A 363 -0.11 0.91 1.80
CA ALA A 363 -0.23 2.23 2.38
C ALA A 363 1.08 3.02 2.32
N TYR A 364 0.95 4.33 2.38
CA TYR A 364 2.03 5.30 2.46
C TYR A 364 1.74 6.30 3.60
N THR A 365 0.69 7.09 3.45
CA THR A 365 0.33 8.18 4.36
C THR A 365 -0.01 7.67 5.75
N GLY A 366 -0.71 6.53 5.87
CA GLY A 366 -1.00 5.88 7.15
C GLY A 366 0.27 5.55 7.94
N PHE A 367 1.33 5.10 7.26
CA PHE A 367 2.63 4.86 7.89
C PHE A 367 3.30 6.15 8.36
N ILE A 368 3.24 7.24 7.56
CA ILE A 368 3.82 8.54 7.93
C ILE A 368 3.19 9.08 9.21
N TYR A 369 1.87 9.02 9.35
CA TYR A 369 1.17 9.51 10.54
C TYR A 369 1.14 8.50 11.70
N GLY A 370 1.21 7.21 11.39
CA GLY A 370 1.16 6.12 12.37
C GLY A 370 2.50 5.74 12.99
N GLY A 371 3.62 6.09 12.32
CA GLY A 371 4.98 5.86 12.82
C GLY A 371 5.50 4.43 12.64
N PRO A 372 6.72 4.16 13.14
CA PRO A 372 7.47 2.93 12.81
C PRO A 372 6.81 1.63 13.29
N LEU A 373 5.97 1.67 14.32
CA LEU A 373 5.24 0.50 14.82
C LEU A 373 3.87 0.31 14.16
N TRP A 374 3.48 1.20 13.24
CA TRP A 374 2.18 1.16 12.58
C TRP A 374 1.96 -0.15 11.77
N PRO A 375 2.93 -0.67 10.97
CA PRO A 375 2.70 -1.91 10.23
C PRO A 375 2.40 -3.11 11.12
N ARG A 376 3.09 -3.21 12.27
CA ARG A 376 2.82 -4.24 13.28
C ARG A 376 1.41 -4.14 13.85
N ARG A 377 0.95 -2.91 14.19
CA ARG A 377 -0.41 -2.69 14.71
C ARG A 377 -1.48 -3.06 13.69
N MET A 378 -1.25 -2.71 12.42
CA MET A 378 -2.15 -3.07 11.33
C MET A 378 -2.31 -4.59 11.21
N HIS A 379 -1.21 -5.34 11.15
CA HIS A 379 -1.25 -6.80 11.08
C HIS A 379 -1.90 -7.42 12.32
N ALA A 380 -1.58 -6.94 13.52
CA ALA A 380 -2.21 -7.42 14.75
C ALA A 380 -3.73 -7.18 14.76
N GLY A 381 -4.17 -6.02 14.26
CA GLY A 381 -5.59 -5.70 14.12
C GLY A 381 -6.30 -6.60 13.10
N LEU A 382 -5.68 -6.83 11.95
CA LEU A 382 -6.21 -7.75 10.92
C LEU A 382 -6.31 -9.19 11.44
N ALA A 383 -5.29 -9.68 12.16
CA ALA A 383 -5.32 -11.02 12.74
C ALA A 383 -6.45 -11.18 13.76
N ARG A 384 -6.68 -10.18 14.62
CA ARG A 384 -7.80 -10.19 15.57
C ARG A 384 -9.15 -10.24 14.86
N ARG A 385 -9.33 -9.45 13.78
CA ARG A 385 -10.58 -9.44 12.99
C ARG A 385 -10.83 -10.76 12.29
N ALA A 386 -9.81 -11.34 11.64
CA ALA A 386 -9.93 -12.63 11.00
C ALA A 386 -10.35 -13.73 11.99
N ARG A 387 -9.75 -13.77 13.18
CA ARG A 387 -10.11 -14.71 14.23
C ARG A 387 -11.51 -14.47 14.79
N ALA A 388 -11.88 -13.21 15.01
CA ALA A 388 -13.23 -12.87 15.48
C ALA A 388 -14.31 -13.25 14.47
N ALA A 389 -13.97 -13.25 13.18
CA ALA A 389 -14.83 -13.73 12.10
C ALA A 389 -14.74 -15.25 11.85
N GLY A 390 -13.98 -16.00 12.65
CA GLY A 390 -13.80 -17.45 12.49
C GLY A 390 -12.99 -17.87 11.26
N LEU A 391 -12.28 -16.94 10.61
CA LEU A 391 -11.57 -17.22 9.38
C LEU A 391 -10.18 -17.83 9.62
N SER A 392 -9.81 -18.81 8.80
CA SER A 392 -8.47 -19.42 8.79
C SER A 392 -7.42 -18.56 8.05
N SER A 393 -7.86 -17.61 7.22
CA SER A 393 -7.00 -16.68 6.49
C SER A 393 -7.72 -15.34 6.26
N VAL A 394 -6.96 -14.24 6.31
CA VAL A 394 -7.45 -12.90 5.94
C VAL A 394 -7.88 -12.81 4.47
N SER A 395 -7.39 -13.69 3.61
CA SER A 395 -7.81 -13.75 2.19
C SER A 395 -9.26 -14.18 2.01
N LEU A 396 -9.89 -14.76 3.05
CA LEU A 396 -11.30 -15.16 3.05
C LEU A 396 -12.24 -14.04 3.52
N ALA A 397 -11.74 -12.86 3.85
CA ALA A 397 -12.54 -11.75 4.37
C ALA A 397 -13.68 -11.28 3.43
N GLY A 398 -13.63 -11.64 2.15
CA GLY A 398 -14.65 -11.34 1.14
C GLY A 398 -15.44 -12.56 0.63
N ALA A 399 -15.11 -13.77 1.09
CA ALA A 399 -15.68 -15.00 0.54
C ALA A 399 -17.12 -15.31 1.03
N ASP A 400 -17.60 -14.68 2.11
CA ASP A 400 -18.89 -14.96 2.74
C ASP A 400 -19.99 -13.95 2.36
N ARG A 401 -19.95 -13.37 1.18
CA ARG A 401 -20.90 -12.33 0.75
C ARG A 401 -21.68 -12.65 -0.51
N ASP A 402 -21.90 -13.93 -0.77
CA ASP A 402 -22.89 -14.41 -1.76
C ASP A 402 -24.19 -14.85 -1.07
#